data_dec9c47733fe880110109028ff0ddf92
#
_entry.id   dec9c47733fe880110109028ff0ddf92
#
_cell.length_a   1.000
_cell.length_b   1.000
_cell.length_c   1.000
_cell.angle_alpha   90.00
_cell.angle_beta   90.00
_cell.angle_gamma   90.00
#
_symmetry.space_group_name_H-M   'P 1'
#
loop_
_entity.id
_entity.type
_entity.pdbx_description
1 polymer ?
#
loop_
_entity_poly.entity_id
_entity_poly.type
_entity_poly.pdbx_seq_one_letter_code
_entity_poly.pdbx_strand_id
1 'polypeptide(L)'
;MAKREHAATAALKRAQLFRALAPAALARLALNATALNLPRGKQLCRSGERCPGLYLLVNGRVMLSIGAPRGASKVIELIGPGGHIGLAAAVLGVPETVTAQTLADSSLLLIPCEALLDCAADNPGFALELVAELSRQVCGLISDIEAFSLHSGRERVAGYLLQTAAAGGARPRPVTLPAKKSIIASRLSLTPEYFSRMLHELIAAGAIAVNGRQITVLDPDRLRETSH
;
A
#
# COMPACT_ATOMS: atom_id res chain seq x y z
N MET A 1 -30.64 -2.75 0.11
CA MET A 1 -29.83 -2.44 -1.09
C MET A 1 -29.33 -1.00 -1.05
N ALA A 2 -30.13 0.03 -0.97
CA ALA A 2 -29.71 1.44 -1.01
C ALA A 2 -28.60 1.85 -0.02
N LYS A 3 -28.59 1.34 1.22
CA LYS A 3 -27.55 1.66 2.22
C LYS A 3 -26.16 1.10 1.85
N ARG A 4 -26.10 -0.08 1.22
CA ARG A 4 -24.82 -0.69 0.75
C ARG A 4 -24.26 0.06 -0.46
N GLU A 5 -25.12 0.43 -1.39
CA GLU A 5 -24.78 1.23 -2.57
C GLU A 5 -24.25 2.61 -2.17
N HIS A 6 -24.91 3.28 -1.24
CA HIS A 6 -24.47 4.58 -0.72
C HIS A 6 -23.08 4.49 -0.06
N ALA A 7 -22.83 3.43 0.71
CA ALA A 7 -21.52 3.20 1.34
C ALA A 7 -20.42 2.90 0.30
N ALA A 8 -20.72 2.12 -0.74
CA ALA A 8 -19.79 1.83 -1.82
C ALA A 8 -19.45 3.09 -2.63
N THR A 9 -20.46 3.88 -3.01
CA THR A 9 -20.26 5.17 -3.70
C THR A 9 -19.42 6.13 -2.87
N ALA A 10 -19.66 6.22 -1.56
CA ALA A 10 -18.88 7.07 -0.65
C ALA A 10 -17.42 6.61 -0.54
N ALA A 11 -17.17 5.29 -0.55
CA ALA A 11 -15.81 4.73 -0.52
C ALA A 11 -15.06 5.02 -1.83
N LEU A 12 -15.68 4.79 -2.99
CA LEU A 12 -15.12 5.12 -4.30
C LEU A 12 -14.78 6.62 -4.40
N LYS A 13 -15.69 7.50 -3.99
CA LYS A 13 -15.48 8.96 -4.02
C LYS A 13 -14.26 9.42 -3.20
N ARG A 14 -13.91 8.71 -2.13
CA ARG A 14 -12.74 9.04 -1.28
C ARG A 14 -11.42 8.56 -1.86
N ALA A 15 -11.44 7.52 -2.70
CA ALA A 15 -10.24 6.96 -3.29
C ALA A 15 -9.74 7.83 -4.45
N GLN A 16 -8.44 8.11 -4.46
CA GLN A 16 -7.83 9.00 -5.45
C GLN A 16 -8.07 8.51 -6.88
N LEU A 17 -8.00 7.21 -7.10
CA LEU A 17 -8.16 6.57 -8.41
C LEU A 17 -9.49 6.93 -9.10
N PHE A 18 -10.55 7.18 -8.34
CA PHE A 18 -11.90 7.42 -8.89
C PHE A 18 -12.33 8.90 -8.87
N ARG A 19 -11.41 9.82 -8.56
CA ARG A 19 -11.73 11.27 -8.42
C ARG A 19 -12.23 11.91 -9.71
N ALA A 20 -11.77 11.42 -10.86
CA ALA A 20 -12.18 11.96 -12.16
C ALA A 20 -13.59 11.53 -12.60
N LEU A 21 -14.23 10.58 -11.88
CA LEU A 21 -15.55 10.09 -12.24
C LEU A 21 -16.65 11.03 -11.78
N ALA A 22 -17.60 11.31 -12.69
CA ALA A 22 -18.84 11.98 -12.38
C ALA A 22 -19.72 11.14 -11.42
N PRO A 23 -20.59 11.76 -10.60
CA PRO A 23 -21.43 11.04 -9.64
C PRO A 23 -22.25 9.89 -10.23
N ALA A 24 -22.75 10.03 -11.46
CA ALA A 24 -23.52 8.99 -12.14
C ALA A 24 -22.64 7.75 -12.48
N ALA A 25 -21.40 7.96 -12.94
CA ALA A 25 -20.46 6.88 -13.23
C ALA A 25 -20.00 6.18 -11.95
N LEU A 26 -19.74 6.92 -10.87
CA LEU A 26 -19.46 6.37 -9.54
C LEU A 26 -20.60 5.49 -9.01
N ALA A 27 -21.85 5.94 -9.15
CA ALA A 27 -23.01 5.17 -8.73
C ALA A 27 -23.14 3.86 -9.53
N ARG A 28 -22.95 3.92 -10.86
CA ARG A 28 -22.96 2.75 -11.75
C ARG A 28 -21.87 1.75 -11.38
N LEU A 29 -20.66 2.23 -11.08
CA LEU A 29 -19.55 1.39 -10.67
C LEU A 29 -19.82 0.75 -9.28
N ALA A 30 -20.41 1.51 -8.35
CA ALA A 30 -20.80 1.04 -7.03
C ALA A 30 -21.85 -0.08 -7.06
N LEU A 31 -22.79 -0.05 -8.02
CA LEU A 31 -23.79 -1.10 -8.21
C LEU A 31 -23.16 -2.46 -8.57
N ASN A 32 -22.05 -2.45 -9.31
CA ASN A 32 -21.32 -3.65 -9.71
C ASN A 32 -20.30 -4.10 -8.64
N ALA A 33 -20.03 -3.27 -7.63
CA ALA A 33 -19.05 -3.58 -6.61
C ALA A 33 -19.61 -4.47 -5.51
N THR A 34 -18.80 -5.43 -5.06
CA THR A 34 -19.14 -6.31 -3.93
C THR A 34 -18.36 -5.89 -2.69
N ALA A 35 -19.07 -5.60 -1.59
CA ALA A 35 -18.44 -5.31 -0.30
C ALA A 35 -17.98 -6.60 0.38
N LEU A 36 -16.73 -6.61 0.81
CA LEU A 36 -16.08 -7.72 1.49
C LEU A 36 -15.59 -7.27 2.87
N ASN A 37 -15.82 -8.10 3.89
CA ASN A 37 -15.23 -7.95 5.21
C ASN A 37 -14.39 -9.20 5.50
N LEU A 38 -13.11 -9.01 5.66
CA LEU A 38 -12.14 -10.09 5.79
C LEU A 38 -11.40 -9.96 7.11
N PRO A 39 -11.29 -11.05 7.88
CA PRO A 39 -10.51 -11.03 9.12
C PRO A 39 -9.01 -10.92 8.79
N ARG A 40 -8.23 -10.55 9.80
CA ARG A 40 -6.77 -10.55 9.74
C ARG A 40 -6.23 -11.92 9.30
N GLY A 41 -5.19 -11.90 8.44
CA GLY A 41 -4.52 -13.09 7.94
C GLY A 41 -5.21 -13.74 6.74
N LYS A 42 -6.34 -13.20 6.28
CA LYS A 42 -7.04 -13.72 5.11
C LYS A 42 -6.32 -13.32 3.82
N GLN A 43 -6.16 -14.26 2.92
CA GLN A 43 -5.61 -14.08 1.59
C GLN A 43 -6.71 -13.62 0.63
N LEU A 44 -6.43 -12.55 -0.15
CA LEU A 44 -7.31 -12.00 -1.17
C LEU A 44 -7.05 -12.65 -2.53
N CYS A 45 -5.77 -12.74 -2.90
CA CYS A 45 -5.31 -13.36 -4.14
C CYS A 45 -3.91 -13.93 -3.94
N ARG A 46 -3.52 -14.87 -4.81
CA ARG A 46 -2.17 -15.46 -4.88
C ARG A 46 -1.50 -15.12 -6.18
N SER A 47 -0.17 -15.01 -6.12
CA SER A 47 0.65 -15.00 -7.33
C SER A 47 0.34 -16.23 -8.18
N GLY A 48 0.11 -16.02 -9.48
CA GLY A 48 -0.28 -17.04 -10.46
C GLY A 48 -1.79 -17.30 -10.56
N GLU A 49 -2.62 -16.78 -9.66
CA GLU A 49 -4.08 -16.91 -9.72
C GLU A 49 -4.73 -15.72 -10.43
N ARG A 50 -5.82 -15.94 -11.15
CA ARG A 50 -6.62 -14.86 -11.73
C ARG A 50 -7.38 -14.13 -10.64
N CYS A 51 -7.25 -12.82 -10.64
CA CYS A 51 -8.02 -11.94 -9.75
C CYS A 51 -9.37 -11.60 -10.38
N PRO A 52 -10.48 -11.66 -9.65
CA PRO A 52 -11.81 -11.38 -10.21
C PRO A 52 -12.03 -9.89 -10.51
N GLY A 53 -11.15 -9.01 -10.04
CA GLY A 53 -11.26 -7.57 -10.24
C GLY A 53 -10.30 -6.77 -9.39
N LEU A 54 -10.50 -5.46 -9.37
CA LEU A 54 -9.80 -4.51 -8.52
C LEU A 54 -10.37 -4.56 -7.10
N TYR A 55 -9.54 -4.74 -6.10
CA TYR A 55 -9.92 -4.55 -4.70
C TYR A 55 -9.55 -3.14 -4.24
N LEU A 56 -10.54 -2.34 -3.86
CA LEU A 56 -10.33 -1.06 -3.16
C LEU A 56 -10.38 -1.30 -1.65
N LEU A 57 -9.32 -0.95 -0.93
CA LEU A 57 -9.27 -1.04 0.52
C LEU A 57 -10.00 0.16 1.15
N VAL A 58 -11.11 -0.09 1.83
CA VAL A 58 -11.90 0.93 2.52
C VAL A 58 -11.39 1.17 3.93
N ASN A 59 -11.09 0.09 4.65
CA ASN A 59 -10.53 0.13 6.00
C ASN A 59 -9.64 -1.09 6.23
N GLY A 60 -8.70 -0.98 7.18
CA GLY A 60 -7.77 -2.06 7.52
C GLY A 60 -6.41 -1.90 6.86
N ARG A 61 -5.74 -3.01 6.56
CA ARG A 61 -4.41 -3.04 5.95
C ARG A 61 -4.15 -4.35 5.22
N VAL A 62 -3.55 -4.24 4.04
CA VAL A 62 -3.17 -5.39 3.21
C VAL A 62 -1.67 -5.32 2.92
N MET A 63 -1.02 -6.47 2.93
CA MET A 63 0.37 -6.68 2.55
C MET A 63 0.42 -7.34 1.19
N LEU A 64 1.21 -6.78 0.30
CA LEU A 64 1.58 -7.40 -0.97
C LEU A 64 2.96 -8.03 -0.83
N SER A 65 3.11 -9.26 -1.28
CA SER A 65 4.37 -10.00 -1.21
C SER A 65 4.60 -10.84 -2.46
N ILE A 66 5.89 -11.08 -2.76
CA ILE A 66 6.36 -12.07 -3.73
C ILE A 66 7.20 -13.11 -3.02
N GLY A 67 7.26 -14.31 -3.56
CA GLY A 67 8.11 -15.37 -2.99
C GLY A 67 7.69 -16.75 -3.42
N ALA A 68 8.54 -17.74 -3.15
CA ALA A 68 8.24 -19.14 -3.43
C ALA A 68 7.22 -19.69 -2.43
N PRO A 69 6.38 -20.65 -2.83
CA PRO A 69 5.36 -21.27 -1.97
C PRO A 69 5.91 -21.89 -0.67
N ARG A 70 7.20 -22.24 -0.64
CA ARG A 70 7.92 -22.83 0.50
C ARG A 70 9.19 -22.08 0.87
N GLY A 71 9.38 -20.83 0.37
CA GLY A 71 10.57 -20.02 0.61
C GLY A 71 10.28 -18.72 1.35
N ALA A 72 11.32 -17.90 1.53
CA ALA A 72 11.19 -16.57 2.11
C ALA A 72 10.34 -15.68 1.20
N SER A 73 9.34 -15.00 1.76
CA SER A 73 8.53 -14.02 1.05
C SER A 73 9.12 -12.62 1.25
N LYS A 74 9.17 -11.85 0.16
CA LYS A 74 9.56 -10.44 0.18
C LYS A 74 8.30 -9.57 0.18
N VAL A 75 8.18 -8.72 1.16
CA VAL A 75 7.12 -7.69 1.18
C VAL A 75 7.45 -6.62 0.15
N ILE A 76 6.50 -6.38 -0.77
CA ILE A 76 6.61 -5.37 -1.82
C ILE A 76 5.94 -4.09 -1.39
N GLU A 77 4.73 -4.17 -0.81
CA GLU A 77 3.97 -2.99 -0.45
C GLU A 77 3.03 -3.25 0.73
N LEU A 78 2.67 -2.17 1.42
CA LEU A 78 1.69 -2.14 2.50
C LEU A 78 0.57 -1.18 2.13
N ILE A 79 -0.55 -1.73 1.68
CA ILE A 79 -1.72 -0.98 1.25
C ILE A 79 -2.53 -0.51 2.46
N GLY A 80 -2.80 0.79 2.51
CA GLY A 80 -3.70 1.42 3.48
C GLY A 80 -5.05 1.79 2.88
N PRO A 81 -5.99 2.35 3.68
CA PRO A 81 -7.29 2.81 3.21
C PRO A 81 -7.17 3.78 2.03
N GLY A 82 -8.01 3.59 1.01
CA GLY A 82 -7.98 4.32 -0.26
C GLY A 82 -7.04 3.73 -1.32
N GLY A 83 -6.13 2.83 -0.94
CA GLY A 83 -5.30 2.09 -1.88
C GLY A 83 -6.04 0.91 -2.51
N HIS A 84 -5.47 0.37 -3.57
CA HIS A 84 -6.09 -0.70 -4.35
C HIS A 84 -5.12 -1.85 -4.64
N ILE A 85 -5.66 -3.00 -5.02
CA ILE A 85 -4.91 -4.22 -5.36
C ILE A 85 -5.49 -4.78 -6.66
N GLY A 86 -4.62 -5.28 -7.54
CA GLY A 86 -5.04 -6.01 -8.74
C GLY A 86 -5.23 -5.14 -9.99
N LEU A 87 -4.87 -3.84 -9.97
CA LEU A 87 -5.10 -2.95 -11.12
C LEU A 87 -4.39 -3.43 -12.39
N ALA A 88 -3.09 -3.74 -12.31
CA ALA A 88 -2.31 -4.16 -13.47
C ALA A 88 -2.84 -5.48 -14.04
N ALA A 89 -3.12 -6.47 -13.19
CA ALA A 89 -3.66 -7.76 -13.59
C ALA A 89 -5.06 -7.61 -14.21
N ALA A 90 -5.92 -6.74 -13.66
CA ALA A 90 -7.25 -6.46 -14.20
C ALA A 90 -7.20 -5.82 -15.59
N VAL A 91 -6.32 -4.84 -15.79
CA VAL A 91 -6.17 -4.14 -17.09
C VAL A 91 -5.56 -5.06 -18.16
N LEU A 92 -4.57 -5.88 -17.79
CA LEU A 92 -3.89 -6.78 -18.71
C LEU A 92 -4.63 -8.11 -18.95
N GLY A 93 -5.61 -8.46 -18.10
CA GLY A 93 -6.29 -9.76 -18.18
C GLY A 93 -5.41 -10.96 -17.82
N VAL A 94 -4.33 -10.74 -17.04
CA VAL A 94 -3.34 -11.77 -16.69
C VAL A 94 -3.50 -12.20 -15.23
N PRO A 95 -2.91 -13.36 -14.81
CA PRO A 95 -2.82 -13.72 -13.41
C PRO A 95 -2.01 -12.71 -12.59
N GLU A 96 -2.33 -12.62 -11.28
CA GLU A 96 -1.60 -11.77 -10.34
C GLU A 96 -0.14 -12.19 -10.20
N THR A 97 0.73 -11.20 -10.09
CA THR A 97 2.16 -11.41 -9.85
C THR A 97 2.53 -11.39 -8.37
N VAL A 98 1.59 -10.94 -7.52
CA VAL A 98 1.78 -10.80 -6.08
C VAL A 98 0.75 -11.60 -5.29
N THR A 99 1.09 -11.94 -4.06
CA THR A 99 0.15 -12.45 -3.06
C THR A 99 -0.29 -11.31 -2.16
N ALA A 100 -1.61 -11.13 -2.00
CA ALA A 100 -2.21 -10.12 -1.13
C ALA A 100 -2.83 -10.76 0.12
N GLN A 101 -2.46 -10.28 1.31
CA GLN A 101 -2.94 -10.79 2.60
C GLN A 101 -3.30 -9.65 3.57
N THR A 102 -4.43 -9.78 4.27
CA THR A 102 -4.85 -8.81 5.29
C THR A 102 -3.94 -8.87 6.52
N LEU A 103 -3.49 -7.72 7.02
CA LEU A 103 -2.72 -7.58 8.26
C LEU A 103 -3.59 -7.17 9.48
N ALA A 104 -4.80 -6.75 9.22
CA ALA A 104 -5.84 -6.39 10.20
C ALA A 104 -7.20 -6.79 9.62
N ASP A 105 -8.24 -6.79 10.45
CA ASP A 105 -9.61 -6.87 9.95
C ASP A 105 -9.84 -5.75 8.95
N SER A 106 -10.30 -6.10 7.76
CA SER A 106 -10.30 -5.21 6.61
C SER A 106 -11.63 -5.23 5.88
N SER A 107 -12.10 -4.05 5.49
CA SER A 107 -13.26 -3.87 4.62
C SER A 107 -12.79 -3.43 3.24
N LEU A 108 -13.25 -4.12 2.19
CA LEU A 108 -12.86 -3.86 0.81
C LEU A 108 -14.10 -3.78 -0.08
N LEU A 109 -13.92 -3.16 -1.25
CA LEU A 109 -14.83 -3.27 -2.38
C LEU A 109 -14.11 -4.04 -3.48
N LEU A 110 -14.71 -5.13 -3.95
CA LEU A 110 -14.30 -5.81 -5.16
C LEU A 110 -15.07 -5.23 -6.34
N ILE A 111 -14.36 -4.66 -7.29
CA ILE A 111 -14.88 -4.11 -8.54
C ILE A 111 -14.50 -5.10 -9.64
N PRO A 112 -15.46 -5.76 -10.31
CA PRO A 112 -15.17 -6.70 -11.40
C PRO A 112 -14.36 -6.06 -12.52
N CYS A 113 -13.45 -6.84 -13.16
CA CYS A 113 -12.61 -6.36 -14.26
C CYS A 113 -13.44 -5.69 -15.37
N GLU A 114 -14.52 -6.35 -15.81
CA GLU A 114 -15.41 -5.83 -16.88
C GLU A 114 -15.99 -4.47 -16.49
N ALA A 115 -16.56 -4.34 -15.28
CA ALA A 115 -17.14 -3.07 -14.83
C ALA A 115 -16.10 -1.94 -14.75
N LEU A 116 -14.86 -2.25 -14.39
CA LEU A 116 -13.75 -1.29 -14.35
C LEU A 116 -13.38 -0.83 -15.77
N LEU A 117 -13.23 -1.78 -16.70
CA LEU A 117 -12.83 -1.50 -18.10
C LEU A 117 -13.94 -0.79 -18.87
N ASP A 118 -15.20 -1.19 -18.72
CA ASP A 118 -16.35 -0.50 -19.30
C ASP A 118 -16.44 0.95 -18.80
N CYS A 119 -16.23 1.13 -17.48
CA CYS A 119 -16.19 2.47 -16.90
C CYS A 119 -15.08 3.32 -17.51
N ALA A 120 -13.90 2.75 -17.75
CA ALA A 120 -12.77 3.45 -18.37
C ALA A 120 -13.04 3.77 -19.86
N ALA A 121 -13.68 2.88 -20.61
CA ALA A 121 -14.05 3.09 -21.99
C ALA A 121 -15.06 4.25 -22.15
N ASP A 122 -16.03 4.33 -21.24
CA ASP A 122 -17.05 5.38 -21.25
C ASP A 122 -16.56 6.74 -20.68
N ASN A 123 -15.43 6.76 -19.97
CA ASN A 123 -14.93 7.93 -19.25
C ASN A 123 -13.43 8.15 -19.51
N PRO A 124 -13.04 8.88 -20.58
CA PRO A 124 -11.64 9.10 -20.93
C PRO A 124 -10.80 9.74 -19.82
N GLY A 125 -11.39 10.62 -19.00
CA GLY A 125 -10.72 11.19 -17.82
C GLY A 125 -10.35 10.14 -16.77
N PHE A 126 -11.19 9.13 -16.59
CA PHE A 126 -10.90 8.01 -15.71
C PHE A 126 -9.84 7.08 -16.30
N ALA A 127 -9.87 6.83 -17.61
CA ALA A 127 -8.82 6.07 -18.30
C ALA A 127 -7.44 6.73 -18.10
N LEU A 128 -7.36 8.07 -18.20
CA LEU A 128 -6.12 8.81 -17.91
C LEU A 128 -5.69 8.68 -16.44
N GLU A 129 -6.61 8.65 -15.48
CA GLU A 129 -6.27 8.38 -14.08
C GLU A 129 -5.73 6.96 -13.86
N LEU A 130 -6.25 5.95 -14.56
CA LEU A 130 -5.68 4.59 -14.53
C LEU A 130 -4.24 4.58 -15.05
N VAL A 131 -3.97 5.26 -16.17
CA VAL A 131 -2.62 5.40 -16.73
C VAL A 131 -1.71 6.13 -15.76
N ALA A 132 -2.16 7.25 -15.17
CA ALA A 132 -1.39 8.01 -14.20
C ALA A 132 -1.07 7.16 -12.96
N GLU A 133 -2.01 6.36 -12.48
CA GLU A 133 -1.81 5.48 -11.35
C GLU A 133 -0.79 4.38 -11.64
N LEU A 134 -0.91 3.69 -12.79
CA LEU A 134 0.09 2.70 -13.22
C LEU A 134 1.47 3.33 -13.39
N SER A 135 1.55 4.56 -13.92
CA SER A 135 2.80 5.30 -14.03
C SER A 135 3.41 5.62 -12.65
N ARG A 136 2.59 6.03 -11.66
CA ARG A 136 3.05 6.23 -10.28
C ARG A 136 3.61 4.94 -9.67
N GLN A 137 2.94 3.80 -9.92
CA GLN A 137 3.43 2.49 -9.45
C GLN A 137 4.78 2.14 -10.08
N VAL A 138 4.94 2.35 -11.39
CA VAL A 138 6.23 2.15 -12.09
C VAL A 138 7.33 3.03 -11.49
N CYS A 139 7.09 4.33 -11.32
CA CYS A 139 8.06 5.24 -10.70
C CYS A 139 8.41 4.78 -9.26
N GLY A 140 7.42 4.35 -8.48
CA GLY A 140 7.65 3.81 -7.14
C GLY A 140 8.53 2.56 -7.14
N LEU A 141 8.29 1.62 -8.07
CA LEU A 141 9.12 0.42 -8.22
C LEU A 141 10.56 0.76 -8.65
N ILE A 142 10.75 1.75 -9.53
CA ILE A 142 12.10 2.23 -9.91
C ILE A 142 12.82 2.80 -8.68
N SER A 143 12.16 3.63 -7.87
CA SER A 143 12.72 4.17 -6.64
C SER A 143 13.06 3.06 -5.61
N ASP A 144 12.26 2.00 -5.54
CA ASP A 144 12.57 0.84 -4.70
C ASP A 144 13.82 0.10 -5.20
N ILE A 145 13.94 -0.10 -6.53
CA ILE A 145 15.13 -0.73 -7.13
C ILE A 145 16.38 0.11 -6.83
N GLU A 146 16.31 1.43 -7.01
CA GLU A 146 17.38 2.36 -6.69
C GLU A 146 17.79 2.21 -5.21
N ALA A 147 16.82 2.29 -4.30
CA ALA A 147 17.08 2.17 -2.87
C ALA A 147 17.72 0.83 -2.49
N PHE A 148 17.29 -0.28 -3.11
CA PHE A 148 17.85 -1.60 -2.81
C PHE A 148 19.23 -1.84 -3.43
N SER A 149 19.53 -1.16 -4.54
CA SER A 149 20.79 -1.33 -5.28
C SER A 149 21.90 -0.38 -4.82
N LEU A 150 21.54 0.86 -4.48
CA LEU A 150 22.52 1.93 -4.23
C LEU A 150 22.60 2.36 -2.76
N HIS A 151 21.53 2.13 -1.96
CA HIS A 151 21.53 2.59 -0.57
C HIS A 151 21.88 1.46 0.41
N SER A 152 22.66 1.80 1.43
CA SER A 152 22.92 0.93 2.57
C SER A 152 21.64 0.59 3.34
N GLY A 153 21.67 -0.45 4.15
CA GLY A 153 20.52 -0.78 5.01
C GLY A 153 20.15 0.35 5.98
N ARG A 154 21.12 1.12 6.44
CA ARG A 154 20.94 2.29 7.31
C ARG A 154 20.17 3.41 6.59
N GLU A 155 20.61 3.76 5.39
CA GLU A 155 19.95 4.77 4.54
C GLU A 155 18.50 4.39 4.22
N ARG A 156 18.23 3.12 3.94
CA ARG A 156 16.85 2.63 3.70
C ARG A 156 15.96 2.78 4.93
N VAL A 157 16.48 2.50 6.13
CA VAL A 157 15.72 2.71 7.38
C VAL A 157 15.45 4.20 7.61
N ALA A 158 16.47 5.04 7.48
CA ALA A 158 16.33 6.49 7.67
C ALA A 158 15.35 7.11 6.66
N GLY A 159 15.50 6.78 5.37
CA GLY A 159 14.60 7.23 4.30
C GLY A 159 13.14 6.83 4.54
N TYR A 160 12.90 5.58 4.94
CA TYR A 160 11.57 5.10 5.29
C TYR A 160 10.95 5.88 6.45
N LEU A 161 11.72 6.15 7.51
CA LEU A 161 11.24 6.90 8.67
C LEU A 161 10.95 8.37 8.32
N LEU A 162 11.82 9.00 7.52
CA LEU A 162 11.62 10.38 7.06
C LEU A 162 10.37 10.50 6.17
N GLN A 163 10.18 9.59 5.22
CA GLN A 163 9.02 9.57 4.34
C GLN A 163 7.72 9.38 5.13
N THR A 164 7.73 8.45 6.09
CA THR A 164 6.55 8.17 6.92
C THR A 164 6.23 9.36 7.84
N ALA A 165 7.24 10.05 8.37
CA ALA A 165 7.07 11.26 9.18
C ALA A 165 6.54 12.44 8.37
N ALA A 166 7.01 12.62 7.13
CA ALA A 166 6.57 13.69 6.23
C ALA A 166 5.09 13.57 5.87
N ALA A 167 4.59 12.36 5.66
CA ALA A 167 3.18 12.09 5.37
C ALA A 167 2.24 12.46 6.53
N GLY A 168 2.76 12.63 7.76
CA GLY A 168 1.98 12.94 8.97
C GLY A 168 1.77 14.43 9.28
N GLY A 169 2.38 15.38 8.54
CA GLY A 169 2.27 16.83 8.80
C GLY A 169 3.17 17.33 9.95
N ALA A 170 2.85 18.45 10.63
CA ALA A 170 3.70 19.23 11.56
C ALA A 170 4.52 18.40 12.59
N ARG A 171 5.75 18.88 12.85
CA ARG A 171 6.79 18.26 13.74
C ARG A 171 6.55 18.55 15.25
N PRO A 172 6.99 17.66 16.18
CA PRO A 172 7.28 16.22 16.00
C PRO A 172 6.02 15.38 16.17
N ARG A 173 5.68 14.51 15.22
CA ARG A 173 4.56 13.58 15.36
C ARG A 173 5.07 12.15 15.53
N PRO A 174 4.55 11.38 16.50
CA PRO A 174 4.80 9.96 16.55
C PRO A 174 4.16 9.28 15.32
N VAL A 175 5.00 8.57 14.57
CA VAL A 175 4.59 7.76 13.42
C VAL A 175 4.31 6.36 13.92
N THR A 176 3.08 5.88 13.75
CA THR A 176 2.77 4.48 14.05
C THR A 176 3.17 3.60 12.88
N LEU A 177 4.09 2.67 13.10
CA LEU A 177 4.46 1.70 12.08
C LEU A 177 3.21 0.95 11.59
N PRO A 178 2.99 0.90 10.27
CA PRO A 178 1.79 0.32 9.67
C PRO A 178 1.68 -1.21 9.89
N ALA A 179 2.79 -1.87 10.23
CA ALA A 179 2.88 -3.30 10.44
C ALA A 179 3.89 -3.65 11.54
N LYS A 180 4.07 -4.95 11.85
CA LYS A 180 5.13 -5.44 12.74
C LYS A 180 6.50 -5.09 12.17
N LYS A 181 7.51 -4.89 13.04
CA LYS A 181 8.89 -4.59 12.66
C LYS A 181 9.48 -5.59 11.64
N SER A 182 9.15 -6.88 11.76
CA SER A 182 9.60 -7.91 10.81
C SER A 182 9.04 -7.70 9.38
N ILE A 183 7.80 -7.22 9.25
CA ILE A 183 7.18 -6.91 7.97
C ILE A 183 7.82 -5.67 7.35
N ILE A 184 8.09 -4.63 8.17
CA ILE A 184 8.80 -3.43 7.71
C ILE A 184 10.23 -3.79 7.28
N ALA A 185 10.96 -4.60 8.06
CA ALA A 185 12.28 -5.10 7.70
C ALA A 185 12.26 -5.79 6.32
N SER A 186 11.32 -6.72 6.12
CA SER A 186 11.13 -7.37 4.81
C SER A 186 10.86 -6.37 3.69
N ARG A 187 10.01 -5.34 3.92
CA ARG A 187 9.74 -4.27 2.93
C ARG A 187 11.01 -3.52 2.53
N LEU A 188 11.92 -3.31 3.50
CA LEU A 188 13.20 -2.62 3.29
C LEU A 188 14.33 -3.55 2.82
N SER A 189 14.07 -4.81 2.51
CA SER A 189 15.09 -5.83 2.18
C SER A 189 16.14 -6.00 3.30
N LEU A 190 15.69 -6.05 4.54
CA LEU A 190 16.53 -6.22 5.74
C LEU A 190 16.05 -7.43 6.54
N THR A 191 16.94 -8.00 7.34
CA THR A 191 16.53 -8.96 8.38
C THR A 191 15.91 -8.20 9.56
N PRO A 192 15.00 -8.83 10.32
CA PRO A 192 14.41 -8.23 11.51
C PRO A 192 15.44 -7.80 12.56
N GLU A 193 16.53 -8.58 12.70
CA GLU A 193 17.64 -8.32 13.62
C GLU A 193 18.41 -7.07 13.21
N TYR A 194 18.74 -6.96 11.91
CA TYR A 194 19.42 -5.78 11.37
C TYR A 194 18.56 -4.53 11.55
N PHE A 195 17.27 -4.62 11.20
CA PHE A 195 16.33 -3.49 11.37
C PHE A 195 16.25 -3.05 12.84
N SER A 196 16.16 -4.00 13.78
CA SER A 196 16.11 -3.70 15.21
C SER A 196 17.40 -3.04 15.69
N ARG A 197 18.57 -3.52 15.24
CA ARG A 197 19.86 -2.91 15.55
C ARG A 197 19.94 -1.47 15.06
N MET A 198 19.53 -1.20 13.81
CA MET A 198 19.51 0.16 13.27
C MET A 198 18.60 1.10 14.08
N LEU A 199 17.43 0.64 14.52
CA LEU A 199 16.59 1.43 15.40
C LEU A 199 17.27 1.77 16.72
N HIS A 200 18.02 0.83 17.34
CA HIS A 200 18.77 1.09 18.57
C HIS A 200 19.91 2.12 18.35
N GLU A 201 20.63 2.03 17.24
CA GLU A 201 21.67 3.01 16.88
C GLU A 201 21.09 4.41 16.69
N LEU A 202 19.94 4.53 16.02
CA LEU A 202 19.26 5.80 15.82
C LEU A 202 18.68 6.40 17.13
N ILE A 203 18.25 5.55 18.07
CA ILE A 203 17.86 5.97 19.42
C ILE A 203 19.07 6.50 20.18
N ALA A 204 20.17 5.77 20.17
CA ALA A 204 21.41 6.16 20.85
C ALA A 204 21.97 7.51 20.29
N ALA A 205 21.83 7.72 18.98
CA ALA A 205 22.18 8.99 18.34
C ALA A 205 21.21 10.14 18.65
N GLY A 206 20.09 9.88 19.36
CA GLY A 206 19.07 10.90 19.66
C GLY A 206 18.24 11.34 18.43
N ALA A 207 18.33 10.64 17.31
CA ALA A 207 17.59 10.97 16.10
C ALA A 207 16.11 10.57 16.17
N ILE A 208 15.79 9.49 16.89
CA ILE A 208 14.43 8.97 17.05
C ILE A 208 14.14 8.55 18.50
N ALA A 209 12.86 8.51 18.85
CA ALA A 209 12.36 7.79 20.02
C ALA A 209 11.40 6.68 19.58
N VAL A 210 11.43 5.52 20.27
CA VAL A 210 10.59 4.36 19.94
C VAL A 210 9.80 3.94 21.18
N ASN A 211 8.47 3.86 21.03
CA ASN A 211 7.56 3.31 22.01
C ASN A 211 6.66 2.26 21.33
N GLY A 212 7.01 0.99 21.49
CA GLY A 212 6.32 -0.11 20.83
C GLY A 212 6.37 -0.01 19.30
N ARG A 213 5.23 0.32 18.69
CA ARG A 213 5.08 0.57 17.25
C ARG A 213 5.11 2.06 16.87
N GLN A 214 5.15 2.94 17.84
CA GLN A 214 5.28 4.38 17.60
C GLN A 214 6.75 4.76 17.52
N ILE A 215 7.11 5.46 16.45
CA ILE A 215 8.45 6.04 16.25
C ILE A 215 8.27 7.54 16.09
N THR A 216 8.96 8.32 16.92
CA THR A 216 8.99 9.77 16.81
C THR A 216 10.33 10.17 16.24
N VAL A 217 10.34 10.87 15.11
CA VAL A 217 11.56 11.50 14.58
C VAL A 217 11.79 12.78 15.38
N LEU A 218 12.85 12.76 16.19
CA LEU A 218 13.23 13.89 17.05
C LEU A 218 14.04 14.91 16.28
N ASP A 219 14.99 14.45 15.48
CA ASP A 219 15.91 15.28 14.69
C ASP A 219 16.02 14.68 13.26
N PRO A 220 15.30 15.28 12.28
CA PRO A 220 15.36 14.81 10.89
C PRO A 220 16.70 15.05 10.21
N ASP A 221 17.46 16.05 10.62
CA ASP A 221 18.75 16.37 9.98
C ASP A 221 19.80 15.38 10.48
N ARG A 222 19.84 15.10 11.76
CA ARG A 222 20.64 14.03 12.34
C ARG A 222 20.28 12.65 11.75
N LEU A 223 18.99 12.43 11.47
CA LEU A 223 18.54 11.17 10.82
C LEU A 223 19.07 11.07 9.38
N ARG A 224 19.22 12.18 8.66
CA ARG A 224 19.86 12.23 7.33
C ARG A 224 21.38 12.06 7.41
N GLU A 225 22.06 12.73 8.36
CA GLU A 225 23.52 12.62 8.54
C GLU A 225 23.96 11.22 8.94
N THR A 226 23.17 10.53 9.77
CA THR A 226 23.46 9.12 10.12
C THR A 226 23.24 8.17 8.94
N SER A 227 22.76 8.65 7.79
CA SER A 227 22.58 7.87 6.57
C SER A 227 23.83 7.81 5.69
N HIS A 228 24.84 8.62 5.96
CA HIS A 228 26.15 8.62 5.31
C HIS A 228 27.19 7.96 6.24
#